data_f30ea01e9b9ab93493081f4753fddaef
#
_entry.id   f30ea01e9b9ab93493081f4753fddaef
#
_cell.length_a   1.000
_cell.length_b   1.000
_cell.length_c   1.000
_cell.angle_alpha   90.00
_cell.angle_beta   90.00
_cell.angle_gamma   90.00
#
_symmetry.space_group_name_H-M   'P 1'
#
loop_
_entity.id
_entity.type
_entity.pdbx_description
1 polymer ?
#
loop_
_entity_poly.entity_id
_entity_poly.type
_entity_poly.pdbx_seq_one_letter_code
_entity_poly.pdbx_strand_id
1 'polypeptide(L)'
;MIDVDKIIRAAIQKGASDIHLVTGQHPMFRISKALIPYEEVDKLKDEEMFEISDFIINGNVDKAKMYDETRKLDTSYVCDGIRLRVNASYANEIPVFTMRIIKNELPPFEALGVPDVVRRMTYQPQGLILVTGKTNSGKSTTLSALIAHINETQNKKILTLESPIEYMHTSKNSLIIQKEVGSGRDCLTYHDGVKNA
;
A
#
# COMPACT_ATOMS: atom_id res chain seq x y z
N MET A 1 4.24 26.12 -2.05
CA MET A 1 3.59 24.78 -2.20
C MET A 1 4.66 23.73 -2.02
N ILE A 2 4.47 22.83 -1.07
CA ILE A 2 5.42 21.74 -0.79
C ILE A 2 5.36 20.66 -1.87
N ASP A 3 6.52 20.19 -2.33
CA ASP A 3 6.60 19.08 -3.30
C ASP A 3 6.64 17.73 -2.55
N VAL A 4 5.45 17.15 -2.35
CA VAL A 4 5.27 15.87 -1.66
C VAL A 4 5.94 14.73 -2.42
N ASP A 5 5.85 14.70 -3.74
CA ASP A 5 6.47 13.69 -4.58
C ASP A 5 8.00 13.71 -4.48
N LYS A 6 8.61 14.90 -4.37
CA LYS A 6 10.05 15.04 -4.12
C LYS A 6 10.45 14.40 -2.79
N ILE A 7 9.67 14.62 -1.73
CA ILE A 7 9.92 14.00 -0.42
C ILE A 7 9.82 12.48 -0.51
N ILE A 8 8.78 11.97 -1.19
CA ILE A 8 8.57 10.52 -1.39
C ILE A 8 9.72 9.91 -2.17
N ARG A 9 10.13 10.52 -3.30
CA ARG A 9 11.27 10.04 -4.10
C ARG A 9 12.56 9.98 -3.29
N ALA A 10 12.84 11.01 -2.51
CA ALA A 10 14.02 11.03 -1.65
C ALA A 10 13.98 9.91 -0.60
N ALA A 11 12.83 9.67 0.01
CA ALA A 11 12.66 8.58 0.98
C ALA A 11 12.90 7.20 0.34
N ILE A 12 12.36 6.97 -0.87
CA ILE A 12 12.56 5.73 -1.63
C ILE A 12 14.04 5.54 -1.95
N GLN A 13 14.73 6.57 -2.47
CA GLN A 13 16.15 6.51 -2.80
C GLN A 13 17.03 6.24 -1.58
N LYS A 14 16.66 6.76 -0.41
CA LYS A 14 17.37 6.52 0.86
C LYS A 14 16.99 5.18 1.52
N GLY A 15 16.11 4.37 0.91
CA GLY A 15 15.69 3.06 1.43
C GLY A 15 14.82 3.14 2.68
N ALA A 16 14.06 4.21 2.85
CA ALA A 16 13.15 4.37 3.97
C ALA A 16 12.01 3.34 3.91
N SER A 17 11.52 2.93 5.06
CA SER A 17 10.30 2.12 5.19
C SER A 17 9.06 2.97 5.41
N ASP A 18 9.20 4.09 6.12
CA ASP A 18 8.10 4.99 6.44
C ASP A 18 8.57 6.45 6.35
N ILE A 19 7.64 7.34 6.01
CA ILE A 19 7.78 8.80 6.01
C ILE A 19 6.80 9.34 7.05
N HIS A 20 7.26 10.22 7.93
CA HIS A 20 6.41 10.91 8.89
C HIS A 20 6.48 12.41 8.63
N LEU A 21 5.31 13.03 8.46
CA LEU A 21 5.17 14.47 8.25
C LEU A 21 4.38 15.06 9.42
N VAL A 22 5.01 15.96 10.15
CA VAL A 22 4.47 16.62 11.34
C VAL A 22 4.89 18.08 11.31
N THR A 23 3.98 18.97 11.63
CA THR A 23 4.28 20.41 11.71
C THR A 23 5.43 20.71 12.68
N GLY A 24 6.24 21.73 12.36
CA GLY A 24 7.39 22.14 13.16
C GLY A 24 8.61 21.21 13.08
N GLN A 25 8.53 20.12 12.31
CA GLN A 25 9.62 19.16 12.11
C GLN A 25 10.01 19.09 10.62
N HIS A 26 11.26 18.72 10.34
CA HIS A 26 11.62 18.25 9.01
C HIS A 26 10.85 16.99 8.67
N PRO A 27 10.60 16.64 7.40
CA PRO A 27 10.14 15.32 7.03
C PRO A 27 11.04 14.26 7.65
N MET A 28 10.47 13.29 8.37
CA MET A 28 11.22 12.24 9.06
C MET A 28 11.14 10.93 8.29
N PHE A 29 12.27 10.31 7.99
CA PHE A 29 12.37 9.03 7.31
C PHE A 29 12.74 7.93 8.30
N ARG A 30 12.04 6.81 8.26
CA ARG A 30 12.42 5.61 9.00
C ARG A 30 13.35 4.77 8.15
N ILE A 31 14.63 4.73 8.52
CA ILE A 31 15.66 3.94 7.83
C ILE A 31 16.30 2.99 8.85
N SER A 32 16.28 1.69 8.58
CA SER A 32 16.85 0.66 9.48
C SER A 32 16.39 0.81 10.94
N LYS A 33 15.08 1.07 11.16
CA LYS A 33 14.42 1.30 12.45
C LYS A 33 14.68 2.67 13.10
N ALA A 34 15.65 3.46 12.65
CA ALA A 34 15.91 4.81 13.15
C ALA A 34 15.02 5.84 12.42
N LEU A 35 14.61 6.89 13.12
CA LEU A 35 13.98 8.07 12.51
C LEU A 35 15.06 9.11 12.24
N ILE A 36 15.21 9.50 10.98
CA ILE A 36 16.24 10.40 10.49
C ILE A 36 15.56 11.61 9.84
N PRO A 37 15.91 12.86 10.20
CA PRO A 37 15.36 14.03 9.56
C PRO A 37 15.90 14.17 8.14
N TYR A 38 15.00 14.60 7.22
CA TYR A 38 15.36 14.98 5.85
C TYR A 38 15.52 16.49 5.78
N GLU A 39 16.73 16.95 6.08
CA GLU A 39 17.07 18.39 6.22
C GLU A 39 17.14 19.16 4.89
N GLU A 40 17.03 18.48 3.74
CA GLU A 40 16.92 19.14 2.42
C GLU A 40 15.58 19.85 2.21
N VAL A 41 14.62 19.61 3.09
CA VAL A 41 13.34 20.31 3.19
C VAL A 41 13.28 20.97 4.57
N ASP A 42 12.90 22.25 4.60
CA ASP A 42 12.72 22.98 5.85
C ASP A 42 11.68 22.32 6.77
N LYS A 43 11.62 22.78 8.01
CA LYS A 43 10.58 22.36 8.94
C LYS A 43 9.21 22.71 8.40
N LEU A 44 8.33 21.72 8.36
CA LEU A 44 6.98 21.83 7.83
C LEU A 44 6.16 22.84 8.64
N LYS A 45 5.42 23.70 7.95
CA LYS A 45 4.51 24.68 8.53
C LYS A 45 3.08 24.12 8.56
N ASP A 46 2.23 24.72 9.38
CA ASP A 46 0.83 24.32 9.51
C ASP A 46 0.09 24.38 8.16
N GLU A 47 0.31 25.46 7.39
CA GLU A 47 -0.30 25.64 6.07
C GLU A 47 0.11 24.53 5.09
N GLU A 48 1.38 24.12 5.14
CA GLU A 48 1.90 23.04 4.29
C GLU A 48 1.29 21.68 4.64
N MET A 49 0.94 21.45 5.91
CA MET A 49 0.26 20.22 6.31
C MET A 49 -1.15 20.13 5.72
N PHE A 50 -1.87 21.24 5.59
CA PHE A 50 -3.15 21.28 4.89
C PHE A 50 -2.99 21.10 3.38
N GLU A 51 -1.97 21.72 2.76
CA GLU A 51 -1.63 21.50 1.34
C GLU A 51 -1.35 20.01 1.06
N ILE A 52 -0.63 19.32 1.96
CA ILE A 52 -0.38 17.88 1.86
C ILE A 52 -1.69 17.10 1.97
N SER A 53 -2.62 17.52 2.83
CA SER A 53 -3.94 16.91 2.96
C SER A 53 -4.71 16.97 1.64
N ASP A 54 -4.80 18.14 1.04
CA ASP A 54 -5.47 18.34 -0.25
C ASP A 54 -4.82 17.52 -1.37
N PHE A 55 -3.49 17.47 -1.39
CA PHE A 55 -2.72 16.65 -2.33
C PHE A 55 -3.06 15.16 -2.21
N ILE A 56 -3.12 14.61 -1.00
CA ILE A 56 -3.42 13.18 -0.76
C ILE A 56 -4.89 12.85 -1.06
N ILE A 57 -5.81 13.75 -0.76
CA ILE A 57 -7.24 13.62 -1.07
C ILE A 57 -7.45 13.66 -2.59
N ASN A 58 -6.68 14.50 -3.29
CA ASN A 58 -6.66 14.62 -4.75
C ASN A 58 -8.07 14.76 -5.37
N GLY A 59 -8.90 15.66 -4.81
CA GLY A 59 -10.26 15.93 -5.30
C GLY A 59 -11.28 14.80 -5.08
N ASN A 60 -10.93 13.74 -4.38
CA ASN A 60 -11.87 12.66 -4.06
C ASN A 60 -12.84 13.09 -2.96
N VAL A 61 -14.09 13.32 -3.33
CA VAL A 61 -15.15 13.85 -2.44
C VAL A 61 -15.43 12.92 -1.26
N ASP A 62 -15.43 11.60 -1.48
CA ASP A 62 -15.71 10.62 -0.42
C ASP A 62 -14.57 10.58 0.61
N LYS A 63 -13.32 10.67 0.15
CA LYS A 63 -12.15 10.79 1.04
C LYS A 63 -12.18 12.09 1.83
N ALA A 64 -12.48 13.21 1.19
CA ALA A 64 -12.59 14.51 1.84
C ALA A 64 -13.65 14.47 2.94
N LYS A 65 -14.86 14.03 2.62
CA LYS A 65 -15.97 13.91 3.57
C LYS A 65 -15.61 13.00 4.76
N MET A 66 -15.05 11.82 4.49
CA MET A 66 -14.65 10.90 5.54
C MET A 66 -13.58 11.51 6.44
N TYR A 67 -12.60 12.22 5.87
CA TYR A 67 -11.52 12.85 6.63
C TYR A 67 -12.03 13.99 7.51
N ASP A 68 -12.95 14.82 7.00
CA ASP A 68 -13.59 15.89 7.76
C ASP A 68 -14.44 15.39 8.93
N GLU A 69 -15.24 14.33 8.69
CA GLU A 69 -16.14 13.77 9.69
C GLU A 69 -15.41 12.97 10.77
N THR A 70 -14.41 12.18 10.38
CA THR A 70 -13.75 11.22 11.29
C THR A 70 -12.40 11.68 11.81
N ARG A 71 -11.83 12.73 11.22
CA ARG A 71 -10.45 13.19 11.49
C ARG A 71 -9.39 12.11 11.24
N LYS A 72 -9.72 11.11 10.42
CA LYS A 72 -8.85 9.99 10.05
C LYS A 72 -9.07 9.60 8.61
N LEU A 73 -7.97 9.34 7.90
CA LEU A 73 -8.00 8.79 6.55
C LEU A 73 -6.90 7.74 6.43
N ASP A 74 -7.29 6.51 6.12
CA ASP A 74 -6.35 5.46 5.70
C ASP A 74 -6.54 5.23 4.21
N THR A 75 -5.56 5.60 3.41
CA THR A 75 -5.63 5.58 1.95
C THR A 75 -4.32 5.11 1.36
N SER A 76 -4.26 5.03 0.04
CA SER A 76 -3.04 4.75 -0.69
C SER A 76 -2.72 5.87 -1.67
N TYR A 77 -1.44 6.04 -1.92
CA TYR A 77 -0.89 6.94 -2.92
C TYR A 77 0.14 6.20 -3.77
N VAL A 78 0.26 6.56 -5.04
CA VAL A 78 1.25 5.96 -5.94
C VAL A 78 2.16 7.05 -6.48
N CYS A 79 3.46 6.91 -6.25
CA CYS A 79 4.51 7.80 -6.77
C CYS A 79 5.49 6.95 -7.58
N ASP A 80 5.67 7.28 -8.87
CA ASP A 80 6.57 6.58 -9.80
C ASP A 80 6.40 5.04 -9.79
N GLY A 81 5.15 4.57 -9.73
CA GLY A 81 4.83 3.14 -9.70
C GLY A 81 5.03 2.46 -8.34
N ILE A 82 5.53 3.18 -7.34
CA ILE A 82 5.68 2.68 -5.98
C ILE A 82 4.44 3.09 -5.16
N ARG A 83 3.80 2.10 -4.55
CA ARG A 83 2.62 2.32 -3.73
C ARG A 83 3.01 2.67 -2.31
N LEU A 84 2.33 3.65 -1.74
CA LEU A 84 2.42 4.02 -0.34
C LEU A 84 1.06 3.82 0.33
N ARG A 85 1.05 3.25 1.52
CA ARG A 85 -0.10 3.34 2.43
C ARG A 85 0.02 4.63 3.23
N VAL A 86 -0.99 5.45 3.17
CA VAL A 86 -1.04 6.75 3.84
C VAL A 86 -2.07 6.69 4.95
N ASN A 87 -1.62 6.90 6.17
CA ASN A 87 -2.46 7.19 7.31
C ASN A 87 -2.37 8.69 7.60
N ALA A 88 -3.49 9.38 7.48
CA ALA A 88 -3.64 10.77 7.85
C ALA A 88 -4.55 10.86 9.09
N SER A 89 -4.16 11.68 10.04
CA SER A 89 -4.91 11.98 11.25
C SER A 89 -4.65 13.41 11.69
N TYR A 90 -5.15 13.82 12.83
CA TYR A 90 -4.92 15.15 13.40
C TYR A 90 -4.18 15.06 14.73
N ALA A 91 -3.27 16.00 14.94
CA ALA A 91 -2.65 16.28 16.23
C ALA A 91 -2.70 17.80 16.47
N ASN A 92 -3.29 18.23 17.58
CA ASN A 92 -3.50 19.67 17.90
C ASN A 92 -4.17 20.44 16.75
N GLU A 93 -5.21 19.84 16.14
CA GLU A 93 -5.98 20.40 15.02
C GLU A 93 -5.23 20.54 13.69
N ILE A 94 -3.97 20.11 13.62
CA ILE A 94 -3.16 20.12 12.40
C ILE A 94 -3.09 18.69 11.85
N PRO A 95 -3.22 18.50 10.52
CA PRO A 95 -3.01 17.20 9.87
C PRO A 95 -1.62 16.64 10.16
N VAL A 96 -1.54 15.33 10.36
CA VAL A 96 -0.26 14.60 10.46
C VAL A 96 -0.34 13.36 9.58
N PHE A 97 0.78 13.00 8.95
CA PHE A 97 0.83 11.89 7.99
C PHE A 97 1.90 10.88 8.36
N THR A 98 1.52 9.62 8.25
CA THR A 98 2.47 8.50 8.21
C THR A 98 2.27 7.76 6.90
N MET A 99 3.30 7.73 6.07
CA MET A 99 3.27 7.08 4.77
C MET A 99 4.22 5.88 4.80
N ARG A 100 3.69 4.68 4.63
CA ARG A 100 4.49 3.45 4.53
C ARG A 100 4.76 3.12 3.08
N ILE A 101 6.03 2.97 2.73
CA ILE A 101 6.45 2.55 1.39
C ILE A 101 6.22 1.04 1.27
N ILE A 102 5.35 0.65 0.34
CA ILE A 102 5.07 -0.75 0.05
C ILE A 102 6.14 -1.26 -0.91
N LYS A 103 6.95 -2.22 -0.46
CA LYS A 103 7.97 -2.84 -1.30
C LYS A 103 7.29 -3.74 -2.33
N ASN A 104 7.63 -3.55 -3.60
CA ASN A 104 7.09 -4.36 -4.70
C ASN A 104 7.86 -5.68 -4.91
N GLU A 105 8.95 -5.89 -4.16
CA GLU A 105 9.79 -7.06 -4.33
C GLU A 105 9.21 -8.25 -3.55
N LEU A 106 8.66 -9.20 -4.28
CA LEU A 106 8.33 -10.51 -3.75
C LEU A 106 9.59 -11.36 -3.69
N PRO A 107 9.89 -12.01 -2.55
CA PRO A 107 10.93 -13.02 -2.53
C PRO A 107 10.57 -14.14 -3.50
N PRO A 108 11.55 -14.76 -4.17
CA PRO A 108 11.31 -15.91 -5.04
C PRO A 108 10.63 -17.02 -4.23
N PHE A 109 9.72 -17.78 -4.87
CA PHE A 109 8.92 -18.82 -4.20
C PHE A 109 9.79 -19.81 -3.42
N GLU A 110 10.94 -20.15 -3.97
CA GLU A 110 11.92 -21.08 -3.38
C GLU A 110 12.49 -20.55 -2.05
N ALA A 111 12.63 -19.24 -1.92
CA ALA A 111 13.14 -18.61 -0.69
C ALA A 111 12.12 -18.59 0.45
N LEU A 112 10.85 -18.86 0.17
CA LEU A 112 9.78 -18.84 1.18
C LEU A 112 9.72 -20.12 2.03
N GLY A 113 10.44 -21.17 1.66
CA GLY A 113 10.39 -22.46 2.36
C GLY A 113 9.03 -23.16 2.27
N VAL A 114 8.18 -22.76 1.33
CA VAL A 114 6.85 -23.35 1.13
C VAL A 114 6.99 -24.67 0.38
N PRO A 115 6.38 -25.78 0.86
CA PRO A 115 6.46 -27.07 0.18
C PRO A 115 5.92 -27.02 -1.25
N ASP A 116 6.56 -27.73 -2.17
CA ASP A 116 6.20 -27.75 -3.60
C ASP A 116 4.76 -28.22 -3.86
N VAL A 117 4.19 -29.02 -2.97
CA VAL A 117 2.78 -29.42 -3.05
C VAL A 117 1.83 -28.21 -3.08
N VAL A 118 2.17 -27.14 -2.37
CA VAL A 118 1.36 -25.89 -2.33
C VAL A 118 1.39 -25.22 -3.69
N ARG A 119 2.54 -25.17 -4.35
CA ARG A 119 2.67 -24.66 -5.71
C ARG A 119 1.85 -25.50 -6.70
N ARG A 120 1.87 -26.82 -6.57
CA ARG A 120 1.06 -27.73 -7.41
C ARG A 120 -0.44 -27.55 -7.25
N MET A 121 -0.92 -27.08 -6.09
CA MET A 121 -2.34 -26.77 -5.88
C MET A 121 -2.85 -25.66 -6.80
N THR A 122 -1.98 -24.76 -7.28
CA THR A 122 -2.36 -23.66 -8.21
C THR A 122 -2.81 -24.17 -9.58
N TYR A 123 -2.52 -25.39 -9.94
CA TYR A 123 -2.92 -26.01 -11.22
C TYR A 123 -4.30 -26.72 -11.14
N GLN A 124 -4.91 -26.78 -9.95
CA GLN A 124 -6.23 -27.38 -9.83
C GLN A 124 -7.28 -26.53 -10.55
N PRO A 125 -8.21 -27.14 -11.28
CA PRO A 125 -9.22 -26.42 -12.07
C PRO A 125 -10.24 -25.68 -11.21
N GLN A 126 -10.45 -26.13 -9.98
CA GLN A 126 -11.40 -25.55 -9.02
C GLN A 126 -11.05 -25.97 -7.59
N GLY A 127 -11.55 -25.23 -6.61
CA GLY A 127 -11.36 -25.54 -5.20
C GLY A 127 -11.20 -24.28 -4.35
N LEU A 128 -10.93 -24.49 -3.08
CA LEU A 128 -10.64 -23.43 -2.11
C LEU A 128 -9.30 -23.71 -1.43
N ILE A 129 -8.42 -22.75 -1.44
CA ILE A 129 -7.15 -22.80 -0.71
C ILE A 129 -7.21 -21.78 0.42
N LEU A 130 -7.00 -22.20 1.65
CA LEU A 130 -6.96 -21.33 2.83
C LEU A 130 -5.52 -21.20 3.33
N VAL A 131 -5.03 -19.97 3.42
CA VAL A 131 -3.74 -19.63 4.04
C VAL A 131 -4.01 -18.93 5.36
N THR A 132 -3.71 -19.60 6.46
CA THR A 132 -4.01 -19.14 7.82
C THR A 132 -2.75 -18.99 8.66
N GLY A 133 -2.81 -18.14 9.66
CA GLY A 133 -1.68 -17.91 10.58
C GLY A 133 -1.78 -16.58 11.30
N LYS A 134 -0.88 -16.36 12.27
CA LYS A 134 -0.80 -15.09 13.02
C LYS A 134 -0.42 -13.92 12.10
N THR A 135 -0.62 -12.69 12.56
CA THR A 135 -0.10 -11.49 11.88
C THR A 135 1.43 -11.60 11.72
N ASN A 136 1.95 -11.17 10.59
CA ASN A 136 3.38 -11.26 10.22
C ASN A 136 3.94 -12.69 10.08
N SER A 137 3.08 -13.70 9.88
CA SER A 137 3.51 -15.08 9.63
C SER A 137 3.80 -15.40 8.16
N GLY A 138 3.71 -14.41 7.26
CA GLY A 138 3.99 -14.59 5.83
C GLY A 138 2.78 -14.98 4.97
N LYS A 139 1.54 -14.89 5.49
CA LYS A 139 0.32 -15.24 4.72
C LYS A 139 0.22 -14.50 3.40
N SER A 140 0.26 -13.16 3.43
CA SER A 140 0.14 -12.31 2.23
C SER A 140 1.32 -12.54 1.29
N THR A 141 2.53 -12.70 1.83
CA THR A 141 3.71 -13.01 1.03
C THR A 141 3.57 -14.35 0.30
N THR A 142 3.07 -15.38 0.97
CA THR A 142 2.82 -16.71 0.38
C THR A 142 1.75 -16.62 -0.71
N LEU A 143 0.62 -15.95 -0.44
CA LEU A 143 -0.45 -15.76 -1.42
C LEU A 143 0.06 -15.00 -2.65
N SER A 144 0.78 -13.90 -2.44
CA SER A 144 1.34 -13.11 -3.54
C SER A 144 2.35 -13.91 -4.37
N ALA A 145 3.17 -14.75 -3.75
CA ALA A 145 4.09 -15.62 -4.46
C ALA A 145 3.36 -16.70 -5.30
N LEU A 146 2.25 -17.24 -4.80
CA LEU A 146 1.40 -18.17 -5.57
C LEU A 146 0.73 -17.45 -6.75
N ILE A 147 0.25 -16.22 -6.56
CA ILE A 147 -0.32 -15.37 -7.62
C ILE A 147 0.76 -15.08 -8.68
N ALA A 148 1.97 -14.71 -8.26
CA ALA A 148 3.09 -14.48 -9.17
C ALA A 148 3.42 -15.74 -9.98
N HIS A 149 3.43 -16.92 -9.35
CA HIS A 149 3.64 -18.19 -10.02
C HIS A 149 2.55 -18.48 -11.06
N ILE A 150 1.27 -18.30 -10.72
CA ILE A 150 0.16 -18.45 -11.68
C ILE A 150 0.33 -17.49 -12.86
N ASN A 151 0.65 -16.23 -12.56
CA ASN A 151 0.86 -15.18 -13.56
C ASN A 151 1.98 -15.50 -14.55
N GLU A 152 3.02 -16.21 -14.10
CA GLU A 152 4.17 -16.60 -14.94
C GLU A 152 3.92 -17.87 -15.73
N THR A 153 3.12 -18.80 -15.22
CA THR A 153 3.03 -20.16 -15.75
C THR A 153 1.69 -20.50 -16.38
N GLN A 154 0.65 -19.67 -16.18
CA GLN A 154 -0.71 -19.97 -16.62
C GLN A 154 -1.35 -18.76 -17.30
N ASN A 155 -2.34 -19.00 -18.19
CA ASN A 155 -3.13 -17.98 -18.88
C ASN A 155 -4.49 -17.84 -18.18
N LYS A 156 -4.56 -17.06 -17.09
CA LYS A 156 -5.76 -16.90 -16.27
C LYS A 156 -6.16 -15.42 -16.15
N LYS A 157 -7.43 -15.16 -15.86
CA LYS A 157 -7.86 -13.90 -15.27
C LYS A 157 -7.79 -14.06 -13.75
N ILE A 158 -6.97 -13.25 -13.11
CA ILE A 158 -6.76 -13.26 -11.65
C ILE A 158 -7.36 -11.97 -11.09
N LEU A 159 -8.30 -12.11 -10.17
CA LEU A 159 -8.82 -10.99 -9.40
C LEU A 159 -8.37 -11.13 -7.96
N THR A 160 -7.77 -10.07 -7.40
CA THR A 160 -7.55 -9.98 -5.97
C THR A 160 -8.46 -8.92 -5.34
N LEU A 161 -8.88 -9.19 -4.13
CA LEU A 161 -9.62 -8.26 -3.27
C LEU A 161 -8.85 -8.16 -1.96
N GLU A 162 -8.30 -7.00 -1.68
CA GLU A 162 -7.32 -6.82 -0.59
C GLU A 162 -7.64 -5.58 0.25
N SER A 163 -7.26 -5.59 1.51
CA SER A 163 -7.44 -4.43 2.39
C SER A 163 -6.30 -4.32 3.42
N PRO A 164 -5.24 -3.56 3.09
CA PRO A 164 -4.87 -2.96 1.81
C PRO A 164 -4.17 -3.94 0.85
N ILE A 165 -3.88 -3.50 -0.38
CA ILE A 165 -2.97 -4.22 -1.28
C ILE A 165 -1.55 -4.14 -0.70
N GLU A 166 -0.94 -5.33 -0.44
CA GLU A 166 0.43 -5.42 0.13
C GLU A 166 1.51 -5.58 -0.94
N TYR A 167 1.19 -6.21 -2.06
CA TYR A 167 2.14 -6.41 -3.17
C TYR A 167 1.48 -6.06 -4.50
N MET A 168 2.17 -5.30 -5.33
CA MET A 168 1.71 -4.99 -6.68
C MET A 168 2.19 -6.04 -7.67
N HIS A 169 1.27 -6.52 -8.51
CA HIS A 169 1.57 -7.47 -9.57
C HIS A 169 1.43 -6.82 -10.94
N THR A 170 2.41 -7.03 -11.81
CA THR A 170 2.29 -6.67 -13.23
C THR A 170 1.85 -7.91 -14.01
N SER A 171 0.81 -7.79 -14.84
CA SER A 171 0.35 -8.87 -15.71
C SER A 171 1.46 -9.37 -16.62
N LYS A 172 1.64 -10.70 -16.71
CA LYS A 172 2.59 -11.39 -17.59
C LYS A 172 1.80 -12.32 -18.54
N ASN A 173 1.76 -13.61 -18.26
CA ASN A 173 0.94 -14.56 -19.01
C ASN A 173 -0.55 -14.51 -18.59
N SER A 174 -0.83 -14.13 -17.35
CA SER A 174 -2.19 -13.93 -16.85
C SER A 174 -2.55 -12.45 -16.81
N LEU A 175 -3.85 -12.16 -16.89
CA LEU A 175 -4.40 -10.82 -16.63
C LEU A 175 -4.69 -10.68 -15.13
N ILE A 176 -4.00 -9.76 -14.44
CA ILE A 176 -4.22 -9.51 -13.02
C ILE A 176 -5.01 -8.21 -12.84
N ILE A 177 -6.05 -8.29 -12.03
CA ILE A 177 -6.86 -7.14 -11.59
C ILE A 177 -6.83 -7.15 -10.07
N GLN A 178 -6.19 -6.15 -9.47
CA GLN A 178 -6.12 -5.98 -8.01
C GLN A 178 -7.09 -4.88 -7.61
N LYS A 179 -7.99 -5.17 -6.68
CA LYS A 179 -8.94 -4.20 -6.12
C LYS A 179 -8.74 -4.04 -4.63
N GLU A 180 -8.68 -2.82 -4.19
CA GLU A 180 -8.62 -2.48 -2.76
C GLU A 180 -10.02 -2.32 -2.19
N VAL A 181 -10.29 -3.00 -1.07
CA VAL A 181 -11.59 -3.00 -0.40
C VAL A 181 -11.61 -1.97 0.72
N GLY A 182 -12.65 -1.13 0.77
CA GLY A 182 -12.85 -0.15 1.83
C GLY A 182 -13.56 1.11 1.34
N SER A 183 -13.89 2.00 2.26
CA SER A 183 -14.51 3.29 1.94
C SER A 183 -13.56 4.17 1.12
N GLY A 184 -14.06 4.75 0.04
CA GLY A 184 -13.26 5.57 -0.88
C GLY A 184 -12.21 4.77 -1.69
N ARG A 185 -12.37 3.42 -1.79
CA ARG A 185 -11.51 2.49 -2.51
C ARG A 185 -12.21 1.94 -3.76
N ASP A 186 -11.63 0.92 -4.39
CA ASP A 186 -12.13 0.32 -5.63
C ASP A 186 -13.48 -0.39 -5.45
N CYS A 187 -13.74 -0.92 -4.25
CA CYS A 187 -15.04 -1.48 -3.87
C CYS A 187 -15.28 -1.34 -2.35
N LEU A 188 -16.54 -1.17 -1.95
CA LEU A 188 -16.90 -0.95 -0.55
C LEU A 188 -16.69 -2.20 0.31
N THR A 189 -17.09 -3.35 -0.20
CA THR A 189 -17.03 -4.64 0.50
C THR A 189 -16.43 -5.74 -0.37
N TYR A 190 -15.94 -6.80 0.26
CA TYR A 190 -15.51 -7.99 -0.47
C TYR A 190 -16.64 -8.60 -1.31
N HIS A 191 -17.88 -8.54 -0.81
CA HIS A 191 -19.04 -9.02 -1.54
C HIS A 191 -19.26 -8.25 -2.84
N ASP A 192 -19.19 -6.92 -2.82
CA ASP A 192 -19.30 -6.07 -4.01
C ASP A 192 -18.15 -6.34 -4.99
N GLY A 193 -16.95 -6.52 -4.45
CA GLY A 193 -15.78 -6.87 -5.25
C GLY A 193 -15.96 -8.18 -6.02
N VAL A 194 -16.54 -9.20 -5.39
CA VAL A 194 -16.83 -10.50 -6.04
C VAL A 194 -17.95 -10.39 -7.07
N LYS A 195 -19.02 -9.64 -6.77
CA LYS A 195 -20.13 -9.44 -7.72
C LYS A 195 -19.70 -8.79 -9.04
N ASN A 196 -18.65 -7.96 -8.97
CA ASN A 196 -18.11 -7.21 -10.11
C ASN A 196 -16.83 -7.85 -10.68
N ALA A 197 -16.67 -9.17 -10.52
CA ALA A 197 -15.49 -9.94 -10.92
C ALA A 197 -15.44 -10.29 -12.42
#